data_c6615cdd515534b9e3e8aaf9ba67caba
#
_entry.id   c6615cdd515534b9e3e8aaf9ba67caba
#
_cell.length_a   1.000
_cell.length_b   1.000
_cell.length_c   1.000
_cell.angle_alpha   90.00
_cell.angle_beta   90.00
_cell.angle_gamma   90.00
#
_symmetry.space_group_name_H-M   'P 1'
#
loop_
_entity.id
_entity.type
_entity.pdbx_description
1 polymer ?
#
loop_
_entity_poly.entity_id
_entity_poly.type
_entity_poly.pdbx_seq_one_letter_code
_entity_poly.pdbx_strand_id
1 'polypeptide(L)'
;VDVFPYLLMQRAGDDDFGAAGMMSYTKATFGDELLPGLVDVLIERGRSLRSPLTQVELLSMGGAIARVPVEATAFPHREAPWLLNVPSSWTDPADSEYEIAWVRDTFRALQPFSSGGAYSNFMDVGDTAADETAYGTTLRRLEAIKGVYDPTNLFRLNQNITPSRPVPIDPGAR
;
A
#
# COMPACT_ATOMS: atom_id res chain seq x y z
N VAL A 1 18.16 -18.02 12.07
CA VAL A 1 16.94 -18.59 11.48
C VAL A 1 16.38 -19.56 12.51
N ASP A 2 15.18 -19.29 12.99
CA ASP A 2 14.49 -20.12 13.98
C ASP A 2 13.19 -20.68 13.39
N VAL A 3 12.71 -21.78 13.97
CA VAL A 3 11.42 -22.40 13.64
C VAL A 3 10.43 -22.02 14.73
N PHE A 4 9.41 -21.25 14.38
CA PHE A 4 8.36 -20.84 15.30
C PHE A 4 7.04 -21.53 14.96
N PRO A 5 6.19 -21.86 15.94
CA PRO A 5 4.79 -22.17 15.69
C PRO A 5 4.10 -20.98 14.99
N TYR A 6 3.29 -21.27 13.99
CA TYR A 6 2.58 -20.22 13.21
C TYR A 6 1.80 -19.22 14.09
N LEU A 7 1.19 -19.70 15.18
CA LEU A 7 0.46 -18.83 16.13
C LEU A 7 1.36 -17.80 16.82
N LEU A 8 2.64 -18.11 17.09
CA LEU A 8 3.57 -17.13 17.64
C LEU A 8 3.92 -16.06 16.61
N MET A 9 4.13 -16.47 15.35
CA MET A 9 4.37 -15.52 14.27
C MET A 9 3.17 -14.60 14.04
N GLN A 10 1.95 -15.15 14.09
CA GLN A 10 0.71 -14.41 13.91
C GLN A 10 0.50 -13.34 14.99
N ARG A 11 0.99 -13.59 16.22
CA ARG A 11 0.82 -12.71 17.39
C ARG A 11 2.03 -11.80 17.66
N ALA A 12 3.07 -11.90 16.85
CA ALA A 12 4.32 -11.16 17.09
C ALA A 12 4.18 -9.63 17.10
N GLY A 13 3.12 -9.10 16.49
CA GLY A 13 2.85 -7.66 16.47
C GLY A 13 1.68 -7.20 17.35
N ASP A 14 1.00 -8.11 18.07
CA ASP A 14 -0.22 -7.76 18.81
C ASP A 14 0.02 -6.69 19.89
N ASP A 15 1.17 -6.74 20.55
CA ASP A 15 1.54 -5.78 21.61
C ASP A 15 2.07 -4.45 21.03
N ASP A 16 2.65 -4.46 19.84
CA ASP A 16 3.27 -3.29 19.21
C ASP A 16 2.27 -2.43 18.44
N PHE A 17 1.31 -3.05 17.75
CA PHE A 17 0.41 -2.36 16.81
C PHE A 17 -1.01 -2.15 17.33
N GLY A 18 -1.33 -2.57 18.55
CA GLY A 18 -2.64 -2.43 19.19
C GLY A 18 -2.74 -1.33 20.24
N ALA A 19 -1.69 -0.57 20.49
CA ALA A 19 -1.67 0.44 21.55
C ALA A 19 -2.63 1.59 21.25
N ALA A 20 -3.49 1.92 22.22
CA ALA A 20 -4.39 3.07 22.14
C ALA A 20 -3.58 4.38 22.01
N GLY A 21 -3.95 5.22 21.03
CA GLY A 21 -3.28 6.49 20.78
C GLY A 21 -2.05 6.41 19.87
N MET A 22 -1.75 5.24 19.30
CA MET A 22 -0.70 5.13 18.29
C MET A 22 -1.09 5.88 17.02
N MET A 23 -0.20 6.72 16.53
CA MET A 23 -0.28 7.41 15.25
C MET A 23 0.57 6.67 14.23
N SER A 24 0.17 6.71 12.97
CA SER A 24 0.94 6.10 11.88
C SER A 24 0.85 6.92 10.61
N TYR A 25 1.89 6.81 9.79
CA TYR A 25 1.94 7.32 8.43
C TYR A 25 2.77 6.38 7.58
N THR A 26 2.29 6.02 6.40
CA THR A 26 2.98 5.08 5.53
C THR A 26 2.97 5.53 4.08
N LYS A 27 4.01 5.16 3.35
CA LYS A 27 4.10 5.28 1.89
C LYS A 27 4.71 4.01 1.33
N ALA A 28 4.19 3.56 0.20
CA ALA A 28 4.71 2.40 -0.49
C ALA A 28 4.72 2.59 -2.00
N THR A 29 5.67 1.92 -2.67
CA THR A 29 5.76 1.85 -4.12
C THR A 29 6.33 0.51 -4.54
N PHE A 30 6.16 0.13 -5.81
CA PHE A 30 6.74 -1.09 -6.34
C PHE A 30 8.09 -0.81 -6.99
N GLY A 31 8.95 -1.83 -7.08
CA GLY A 31 10.25 -1.79 -7.72
C GLY A 31 10.53 -3.10 -8.46
N ASP A 32 11.27 -2.99 -9.57
CA ASP A 32 11.54 -4.13 -10.45
C ASP A 32 12.86 -4.81 -10.11
N GLU A 33 13.85 -4.06 -9.62
CA GLU A 33 15.20 -4.56 -9.38
C GLU A 33 15.78 -4.04 -8.06
N LEU A 34 16.64 -4.84 -7.44
CA LEU A 34 17.46 -4.44 -6.30
C LEU A 34 18.79 -3.85 -6.77
N LEU A 35 18.75 -2.59 -7.15
CA LEU A 35 19.94 -1.88 -7.59
C LEU A 35 20.84 -1.50 -6.39
N PRO A 36 22.19 -1.43 -6.56
CA PRO A 36 23.11 -1.06 -5.48
C PRO A 36 22.75 0.27 -4.81
N GLY A 37 22.36 1.29 -5.58
CA GLY A 37 21.93 2.58 -5.04
C GLY A 37 20.66 2.51 -4.18
N LEU A 38 19.76 1.56 -4.43
CA LEU A 38 18.61 1.31 -3.56
C LEU A 38 19.07 0.82 -2.19
N VAL A 39 20.03 -0.12 -2.16
CA VAL A 39 20.58 -0.65 -0.90
C VAL A 39 21.22 0.46 -0.08
N ASP A 40 21.96 1.37 -0.71
CA ASP A 40 22.58 2.52 -0.04
C ASP A 40 21.52 3.42 0.60
N VAL A 41 20.42 3.72 -0.12
CA VAL A 41 19.28 4.50 0.42
C VAL A 41 18.66 3.78 1.61
N LEU A 42 18.39 2.48 1.52
CA LEU A 42 17.79 1.71 2.61
C LEU A 42 18.68 1.75 3.87
N ILE A 43 19.99 1.60 3.72
CA ILE A 43 20.95 1.67 4.83
C ILE A 43 20.99 3.07 5.43
N GLU A 44 21.06 4.12 4.61
CA GLU A 44 21.09 5.51 5.07
C GLU A 44 19.83 5.85 5.88
N ARG A 45 18.66 5.52 5.32
CA ARG A 45 17.38 5.77 5.98
C ARG A 45 17.21 4.96 7.25
N GLY A 46 17.61 3.68 7.24
CA GLY A 46 17.58 2.83 8.44
C GLY A 46 18.43 3.36 9.60
N ARG A 47 19.49 4.14 9.32
CA ARG A 47 20.32 4.77 10.37
C ARG A 47 19.69 6.02 11.00
N SER A 48 18.68 6.62 10.37
CA SER A 48 18.05 7.87 10.82
C SER A 48 16.67 7.67 11.48
N LEU A 49 16.32 6.43 11.83
CA LEU A 49 15.09 6.10 12.55
C LEU A 49 15.11 6.71 13.95
N ARG A 50 13.98 7.28 14.40
CA ARG A 50 13.77 7.76 15.77
C ARG A 50 12.82 6.87 16.54
N SER A 51 11.64 6.62 15.98
CA SER A 51 10.71 5.70 16.58
C SER A 51 11.18 4.26 16.39
N PRO A 52 11.16 3.42 17.44
CA PRO A 52 11.45 1.99 17.34
C PRO A 52 10.40 1.21 16.51
N LEU A 53 9.24 1.84 16.25
CA LEU A 53 8.16 1.27 15.45
C LEU A 53 8.20 1.70 13.98
N THR A 54 9.19 2.53 13.60
CA THR A 54 9.40 2.97 12.21
C THR A 54 10.34 2.00 11.50
N GLN A 55 9.99 1.62 10.27
CA GLN A 55 10.70 0.62 9.50
C GLN A 55 10.91 1.08 8.06
N VAL A 56 11.87 0.46 7.37
CA VAL A 56 11.99 0.46 5.92
C VAL A 56 11.92 -0.99 5.48
N GLU A 57 10.87 -1.34 4.77
CA GLU A 57 10.56 -2.72 4.44
C GLU A 57 10.75 -3.00 2.95
N LEU A 58 11.35 -4.13 2.65
CA LEU A 58 11.48 -4.68 1.33
C LEU A 58 10.77 -6.03 1.27
N LEU A 59 9.59 -6.04 0.66
CA LEU A 59 8.75 -7.24 0.59
C LEU A 59 8.88 -7.89 -0.80
N SER A 60 9.20 -9.19 -0.81
CA SER A 60 9.20 -9.99 -2.04
C SER A 60 7.78 -10.35 -2.45
N MET A 61 7.40 -9.95 -3.67
CA MET A 61 6.05 -10.13 -4.24
C MET A 61 5.96 -11.29 -5.24
N GLY A 62 7.04 -12.04 -5.42
CA GLY A 62 7.10 -13.15 -6.36
C GLY A 62 6.31 -14.40 -5.95
N GLY A 63 6.61 -15.51 -6.60
CA GLY A 63 6.06 -16.83 -6.27
C GLY A 63 4.55 -16.93 -6.50
N ALA A 64 3.78 -17.24 -5.47
CA ALA A 64 2.33 -17.44 -5.57
C ALA A 64 1.59 -16.16 -5.97
N ILE A 65 2.06 -14.99 -5.53
CA ILE A 65 1.46 -13.68 -5.86
C ILE A 65 1.53 -13.44 -7.37
N ALA A 66 2.70 -13.66 -7.97
CA ALA A 66 2.95 -13.43 -9.39
C ALA A 66 2.24 -14.45 -10.31
N ARG A 67 1.82 -15.61 -9.79
CA ARG A 67 1.09 -16.62 -10.59
C ARG A 67 -0.40 -16.34 -10.76
N VAL A 68 -0.95 -15.40 -10.00
CA VAL A 68 -2.36 -15.01 -10.13
C VAL A 68 -2.49 -14.05 -11.31
N PRO A 69 -3.37 -14.31 -12.29
CA PRO A 69 -3.61 -13.36 -13.40
C PRO A 69 -4.05 -11.99 -12.87
N VAL A 70 -3.59 -10.92 -13.50
CA VAL A 70 -3.89 -9.53 -13.11
C VAL A 70 -5.40 -9.30 -13.01
N GLU A 71 -6.16 -9.84 -13.98
CA GLU A 71 -7.61 -9.65 -14.08
C GLU A 71 -8.41 -10.49 -13.06
N ALA A 72 -7.76 -11.44 -12.37
CA ALA A 72 -8.46 -12.33 -11.45
C ALA A 72 -8.93 -11.63 -10.16
N THR A 73 -8.25 -10.54 -9.75
CA THR A 73 -8.54 -9.82 -8.50
C THR A 73 -8.45 -8.30 -8.69
N ALA A 74 -8.71 -7.55 -7.63
CA ALA A 74 -8.56 -6.10 -7.62
C ALA A 74 -7.09 -5.63 -7.63
N PHE A 75 -6.14 -6.49 -7.23
CA PHE A 75 -4.72 -6.15 -7.12
C PHE A 75 -4.01 -6.32 -8.47
N PRO A 76 -3.55 -5.22 -9.14
CA PRO A 76 -3.00 -5.30 -10.49
C PRO A 76 -1.48 -5.54 -10.53
N HIS A 77 -0.74 -5.25 -9.45
CA HIS A 77 0.73 -5.22 -9.43
C HIS A 77 1.35 -6.63 -9.24
N ARG A 78 0.88 -7.61 -10.04
CA ARG A 78 1.29 -9.02 -9.93
C ARG A 78 2.69 -9.30 -10.45
N GLU A 79 3.16 -8.48 -11.38
CA GLU A 79 4.46 -8.66 -12.04
C GLU A 79 5.60 -7.97 -11.27
N ALA A 80 5.28 -7.03 -10.38
CA ALA A 80 6.30 -6.35 -9.58
C ALA A 80 6.95 -7.32 -8.59
N PRO A 81 8.28 -7.54 -8.65
CA PRO A 81 8.95 -8.48 -7.76
C PRO A 81 9.14 -7.95 -6.34
N TRP A 82 9.11 -6.62 -6.16
CA TRP A 82 9.36 -5.96 -4.89
C TRP A 82 8.31 -4.91 -4.55
N LEU A 83 7.93 -4.86 -3.28
CA LEU A 83 7.20 -3.76 -2.68
C LEU A 83 8.11 -3.06 -1.67
N LEU A 84 8.36 -1.77 -1.89
CA LEU A 84 9.13 -0.88 -1.03
C LEU A 84 8.13 -0.17 -0.13
N ASN A 85 8.13 -0.48 1.16
CA ASN A 85 7.21 0.09 2.14
C ASN A 85 7.96 0.85 3.23
N VAL A 86 7.43 2.00 3.62
CA VAL A 86 8.01 2.90 4.62
C VAL A 86 6.95 3.22 5.67
N PRO A 87 6.62 2.25 6.53
CA PRO A 87 5.72 2.49 7.65
C PRO A 87 6.43 3.22 8.78
N SER A 88 5.81 4.24 9.33
CA SER A 88 6.20 4.87 10.57
C SER A 88 5.04 4.86 11.55
N SER A 89 5.32 4.51 12.79
CA SER A 89 4.38 4.56 13.90
C SER A 89 5.04 5.21 15.13
N TRP A 90 4.28 6.01 15.86
CA TRP A 90 4.76 6.73 17.04
C TRP A 90 3.61 6.98 18.01
N THR A 91 3.94 7.33 19.25
CA THR A 91 2.95 7.54 20.33
C THR A 91 2.91 8.97 20.85
N ASP A 92 4.00 9.74 20.72
CA ASP A 92 4.02 11.15 21.13
C ASP A 92 3.58 12.04 19.95
N PRO A 93 2.47 12.79 20.06
CA PRO A 93 2.04 13.74 19.03
C PRO A 93 3.10 14.77 18.64
N ALA A 94 4.05 15.09 19.52
CA ALA A 94 5.14 16.02 19.24
C ALA A 94 6.11 15.50 18.16
N ASP A 95 6.19 14.18 17.95
CA ASP A 95 7.03 13.57 16.92
C ASP A 95 6.39 13.54 15.54
N SER A 96 5.10 13.86 15.43
CA SER A 96 4.32 13.70 14.19
C SER A 96 4.93 14.43 12.99
N GLU A 97 5.36 15.66 13.16
CA GLU A 97 5.97 16.44 12.07
C GLU A 97 7.25 15.76 11.55
N TYR A 98 8.08 15.30 12.47
CA TYR A 98 9.33 14.61 12.11
C TYR A 98 9.05 13.28 11.39
N GLU A 99 8.20 12.43 11.97
CA GLU A 99 7.94 11.08 11.42
C GLU A 99 7.28 11.16 10.04
N ILE A 100 6.30 12.05 9.86
CA ILE A 100 5.68 12.28 8.55
C ILE A 100 6.70 12.81 7.52
N ALA A 101 7.53 13.77 7.92
CA ALA A 101 8.56 14.32 7.03
C ALA A 101 9.58 13.24 6.65
N TRP A 102 10.02 12.43 7.62
CA TRP A 102 10.98 11.35 7.40
C TRP A 102 10.45 10.31 6.40
N VAL A 103 9.17 9.89 6.52
CA VAL A 103 8.53 8.96 5.57
C VAL A 103 8.47 9.58 4.17
N ARG A 104 8.04 10.84 4.05
CA ARG A 104 7.96 11.55 2.75
C ARG A 104 9.32 11.68 2.08
N ASP A 105 10.36 12.01 2.84
CA ASP A 105 11.72 12.16 2.31
C ASP A 105 12.32 10.81 1.91
N THR A 106 12.06 9.77 2.71
CA THR A 106 12.46 8.40 2.37
C THR A 106 11.74 7.92 1.11
N PHE A 107 10.43 8.11 1.03
CA PHE A 107 9.64 7.77 -0.16
C PHE A 107 10.16 8.51 -1.41
N ARG A 108 10.51 9.80 -1.29
CA ARG A 108 11.11 10.57 -2.38
C ARG A 108 12.48 10.00 -2.81
N ALA A 109 13.30 9.58 -1.85
CA ALA A 109 14.59 8.96 -2.14
C ALA A 109 14.45 7.59 -2.83
N LEU A 110 13.34 6.89 -2.64
CA LEU A 110 13.05 5.62 -3.31
C LEU A 110 12.49 5.78 -4.74
N GLN A 111 12.02 6.97 -5.13
CA GLN A 111 11.40 7.18 -6.44
C GLN A 111 12.28 6.80 -7.64
N PRO A 112 13.62 7.05 -7.66
CA PRO A 112 14.48 6.61 -8.75
C PRO A 112 14.53 5.09 -8.98
N PHE A 113 14.10 4.31 -7.99
CA PHE A 113 14.07 2.84 -8.00
C PHE A 113 12.66 2.28 -8.12
N SER A 114 11.68 3.16 -8.24
CA SER A 114 10.26 2.81 -8.31
C SER A 114 9.87 2.47 -9.75
N SER A 115 9.13 1.39 -9.94
CA SER A 115 8.40 1.10 -11.19
C SER A 115 7.01 1.73 -11.22
N GLY A 116 6.67 2.54 -10.21
CA GLY A 116 5.35 3.16 -10.07
C GLY A 116 4.38 2.28 -9.30
N GLY A 117 3.11 2.69 -9.33
CA GLY A 117 2.04 2.00 -8.60
C GLY A 117 2.00 2.31 -7.11
N ALA A 118 0.88 1.99 -6.49
CA ALA A 118 0.68 2.07 -5.06
C ALA A 118 -0.09 0.83 -4.56
N TYR A 119 0.14 0.46 -3.32
CA TYR A 119 -0.66 -0.58 -2.68
C TYR A 119 -1.74 0.08 -1.83
N SER A 120 -3.01 -0.18 -2.17
CA SER A 120 -4.16 0.50 -1.55
C SER A 120 -4.18 0.40 -0.02
N ASN A 121 -3.63 -0.66 0.57
CA ASN A 121 -3.55 -0.83 2.02
C ASN A 121 -2.45 0.01 2.69
N PHE A 122 -1.50 0.53 1.91
CA PHE A 122 -0.36 1.35 2.38
C PHE A 122 -0.44 2.79 1.84
N MET A 123 -1.66 3.25 1.61
CA MET A 123 -1.94 4.63 1.19
C MET A 123 -2.56 5.41 2.33
N ASP A 124 -2.21 6.69 2.42
CA ASP A 124 -2.77 7.57 3.44
C ASP A 124 -3.97 8.37 2.91
N VAL A 125 -4.73 8.93 3.85
CA VAL A 125 -5.85 9.83 3.55
C VAL A 125 -5.32 11.08 2.86
N GLY A 126 -5.80 11.34 1.64
CA GLY A 126 -5.38 12.50 0.84
C GLY A 126 -4.38 12.18 -0.28
N ASP A 127 -4.00 10.94 -0.48
CA ASP A 127 -3.29 10.50 -1.68
C ASP A 127 -4.24 10.52 -2.89
N THR A 128 -4.40 11.69 -3.51
CA THR A 128 -5.44 11.98 -4.52
C THR A 128 -5.25 11.34 -5.89
N ALA A 129 -4.07 10.76 -6.16
CA ALA A 129 -3.82 9.96 -7.38
C ALA A 129 -4.05 8.45 -7.14
N ALA A 130 -4.77 8.13 -6.07
CA ALA A 130 -4.89 6.80 -5.50
C ALA A 130 -5.45 5.76 -6.46
N ASP A 131 -6.53 6.09 -7.17
CA ASP A 131 -7.31 5.09 -7.88
C ASP A 131 -6.55 4.53 -9.08
N GLU A 132 -5.95 5.39 -9.91
CA GLU A 132 -5.21 4.95 -11.08
C GLU A 132 -3.89 4.26 -10.72
N THR A 133 -3.19 4.75 -9.69
CA THR A 133 -1.92 4.17 -9.26
C THR A 133 -2.09 2.87 -8.47
N ALA A 134 -3.16 2.74 -7.68
CA ALA A 134 -3.43 1.55 -6.88
C ALA A 134 -4.09 0.42 -7.69
N TYR A 135 -5.03 0.77 -8.56
CA TYR A 135 -5.86 -0.21 -9.25
C TYR A 135 -5.54 -0.37 -10.75
N GLY A 136 -4.81 0.57 -11.35
CA GLY A 136 -4.33 0.47 -12.73
C GLY A 136 -5.39 -0.03 -13.70
N THR A 137 -5.09 -1.11 -14.42
CA THR A 137 -5.99 -1.72 -15.42
C THR A 137 -7.27 -2.31 -14.83
N THR A 138 -7.31 -2.62 -13.52
CA THR A 138 -8.49 -3.22 -12.86
C THR A 138 -9.51 -2.17 -12.41
N LEU A 139 -9.15 -0.87 -12.38
CA LEU A 139 -10.01 0.21 -11.89
C LEU A 139 -11.38 0.24 -12.57
N ARG A 140 -11.43 0.20 -13.90
CA ARG A 140 -12.69 0.26 -14.63
C ARG A 140 -13.66 -0.87 -14.28
N ARG A 141 -13.13 -2.07 -14.04
CA ARG A 141 -13.94 -3.19 -13.59
C ARG A 141 -14.48 -2.97 -12.17
N LEU A 142 -13.67 -2.40 -11.28
CA LEU A 142 -14.10 -2.06 -9.92
C LEU A 142 -15.16 -0.96 -9.91
N GLU A 143 -15.04 0.07 -10.75
CA GLU A 143 -16.05 1.11 -10.96
C GLU A 143 -17.37 0.51 -11.45
N ALA A 144 -17.32 -0.43 -12.39
CA ALA A 144 -18.50 -1.13 -12.89
C ALA A 144 -19.17 -1.99 -11.80
N ILE A 145 -18.39 -2.75 -11.03
CA ILE A 145 -18.89 -3.53 -9.90
C ILE A 145 -19.53 -2.60 -8.86
N LYS A 146 -18.83 -1.51 -8.51
CA LYS A 146 -19.35 -0.52 -7.56
C LYS A 146 -20.65 0.13 -8.06
N GLY A 147 -20.77 0.39 -9.37
CA GLY A 147 -21.98 0.91 -9.99
C GLY A 147 -23.20 -0.01 -9.83
N VAL A 148 -22.97 -1.32 -9.70
CA VAL A 148 -24.03 -2.32 -9.46
C VAL A 148 -24.40 -2.43 -7.97
N TYR A 149 -23.38 -2.51 -7.09
CA TYR A 149 -23.60 -2.84 -5.67
C TYR A 149 -23.73 -1.63 -4.77
N ASP A 150 -23.14 -0.48 -5.16
CA ASP A 150 -23.21 0.78 -4.41
C ASP A 150 -23.33 1.99 -5.35
N PRO A 151 -24.41 2.08 -6.15
CA PRO A 151 -24.58 3.11 -7.18
C PRO A 151 -24.67 4.53 -6.60
N THR A 152 -25.04 4.68 -5.35
CA THR A 152 -25.14 5.98 -4.66
C THR A 152 -23.85 6.37 -3.96
N ASN A 153 -22.81 5.53 -4.04
CA ASN A 153 -21.53 5.74 -3.38
C ASN A 153 -21.67 5.98 -1.87
N LEU A 154 -22.46 5.14 -1.19
CA LEU A 154 -22.66 5.20 0.25
C LEU A 154 -21.35 4.92 0.99
N PHE A 155 -20.61 3.88 0.56
CA PHE A 155 -19.30 3.51 1.08
C PHE A 155 -18.20 4.26 0.31
N ARG A 156 -17.85 5.47 0.79
CA ARG A 156 -16.96 6.42 0.12
C ARG A 156 -15.76 6.88 0.94
N LEU A 157 -15.47 6.20 2.05
CA LEU A 157 -14.32 6.52 2.89
C LEU A 157 -13.06 5.84 2.37
N ASN A 158 -11.90 6.34 2.79
CA ASN A 158 -10.55 5.90 2.40
C ASN A 158 -10.33 6.03 0.87
N GLN A 159 -9.75 5.02 0.23
CA GLN A 159 -9.51 4.95 -1.22
C GLN A 159 -10.81 4.62 -1.95
N ASN A 160 -11.67 5.63 -2.09
CA ASN A 160 -12.99 5.47 -2.68
C ASN A 160 -12.89 5.21 -4.19
N ILE A 161 -13.47 4.12 -4.65
CA ILE A 161 -13.71 3.88 -6.07
C ILE A 161 -15.04 4.54 -6.45
N THR A 162 -15.01 5.47 -7.40
CA THR A 162 -16.23 6.12 -7.87
C THR A 162 -17.07 5.14 -8.68
N PRO A 163 -18.37 4.94 -8.37
CA PRO A 163 -19.20 4.04 -9.14
C PRO A 163 -19.38 4.56 -10.58
N SER A 164 -19.19 3.70 -11.58
CA SER A 164 -19.58 4.03 -12.94
C SER A 164 -21.09 4.27 -12.99
N ARG A 165 -21.55 5.23 -13.82
CA ARG A 165 -22.99 5.40 -14.04
C ARG A 165 -23.56 4.10 -14.59
N PRO A 166 -24.67 3.57 -14.04
CA PRO A 166 -25.32 2.41 -14.62
C PRO A 166 -25.61 2.70 -16.09
N VAL A 167 -25.09 1.88 -17.00
CA VAL A 167 -25.56 1.88 -18.37
C VAL A 167 -27.04 1.47 -18.28
N PRO A 168 -27.98 2.27 -18.79
CA PRO A 168 -29.38 1.89 -18.80
C PRO A 168 -29.46 0.51 -19.43
N ILE A 169 -29.98 -0.46 -18.72
CA ILE A 169 -30.28 -1.78 -19.27
C ILE A 169 -31.41 -1.51 -20.30
N ASP A 170 -31.10 -1.65 -21.59
CA ASP A 170 -32.11 -1.64 -22.62
C ASP A 170 -33.07 -2.81 -22.39
N PRO A 171 -34.32 -2.58 -21.94
CA PRO A 171 -35.25 -3.65 -21.66
C PRO A 171 -35.68 -4.43 -22.92
N GLY A 172 -35.21 -4.02 -24.12
CA GLY A 172 -35.51 -4.60 -25.40
C GLY A 172 -34.45 -5.58 -25.95
N ALA A 173 -33.27 -5.69 -25.37
CA ALA A 173 -32.26 -6.66 -25.78
C ALA A 173 -32.55 -8.04 -25.17
N ARG A 174 -33.39 -8.81 -25.80
CA ARG A 174 -33.56 -10.27 -25.63
C ARG A 174 -32.89 -11.00 -26.78
#